data_37da55b8640a430479a9e4d2ee419a07
#
_entry.id   37da55b8640a430479a9e4d2ee419a07
#
_cell.length_a   1.000
_cell.length_b   1.000
_cell.length_c   1.000
_cell.angle_alpha   90.00
_cell.angle_beta   90.00
_cell.angle_gamma   90.00
#
_symmetry.space_group_name_H-M   'P 1'
#
loop_
_entity.id
_entity.type
_entity.pdbx_description
1 polymer ?
#
loop_
_entity_poly.entity_id
_entity_poly.type
_entity_poly.pdbx_seq_one_letter_code
_entity_poly.pdbx_strand_id
1 'polypeptide(L)'
;MQATIHNEFLTLTVDTHGAEAVSLKNTAGQEMLWQADPAVWKRHAPILFPWTGKLTGGAFTHKGKTYPGGQHGFARDVEHTLLCADGDTIRLELRSDEKSKAERFPFDFVLTSTFRLEGRTVHHTLTVTNPADAAEELQFGIGYHPAFRIPFDDKHTTTDYEFRFDQPESPMILDAYPNGLLTGKCGYRWKNEQSIPLTDDLFENDSFCMAGLRSRTLGIYEKDTGKGIVCNVQGYPYTLIWSAPAKPVRFVCIEPWHSLPGAQTDTQEWSQRAAAACLAPGQTWETTLSTTFER
;
A
#
# COMPACT_ATOMS: atom_id res chain seq x y z
N MET A 1 12.05 6.11 15.55
CA MET A 1 13.07 5.08 15.94
C MET A 1 13.00 3.95 14.91
N GLN A 2 14.15 3.28 14.63
CA GLN A 2 14.17 2.19 13.65
C GLN A 2 14.43 0.85 14.35
N ALA A 3 13.76 -0.19 13.86
CA ALA A 3 13.96 -1.58 14.26
C ALA A 3 14.41 -2.39 13.03
N THR A 4 15.34 -3.31 13.24
CA THR A 4 15.90 -4.14 12.15
C THR A 4 15.86 -5.60 12.52
N ILE A 5 15.41 -6.42 11.58
CA ILE A 5 15.45 -7.88 11.64
C ILE A 5 16.17 -8.43 10.41
N HIS A 6 16.69 -9.63 10.51
CA HIS A 6 17.36 -10.30 9.39
C HIS A 6 17.18 -11.81 9.46
N ASN A 7 17.28 -12.44 8.30
CA ASN A 7 17.46 -13.87 8.17
C ASN A 7 18.65 -14.16 7.23
N GLU A 8 18.82 -15.38 6.77
CA GLU A 8 19.90 -15.75 5.85
C GLU A 8 19.81 -15.11 4.45
N PHE A 9 18.67 -14.46 4.09
CA PHE A 9 18.42 -13.89 2.76
C PHE A 9 18.22 -12.39 2.75
N LEU A 10 17.60 -11.85 3.79
CA LEU A 10 17.09 -10.48 3.83
C LEU A 10 17.45 -9.76 5.12
N THR A 11 17.65 -8.47 5.03
CA THR A 11 17.70 -7.54 6.17
C THR A 11 16.64 -6.47 5.96
N LEU A 12 15.67 -6.39 6.86
CA LEU A 12 14.56 -5.43 6.84
C LEU A 12 14.70 -4.44 7.97
N THR A 13 14.58 -3.15 7.65
CA THR A 13 14.50 -2.06 8.63
C THR A 13 13.15 -1.36 8.50
N VAL A 14 12.48 -1.19 9.64
CA VAL A 14 11.17 -0.51 9.76
C VAL A 14 11.31 0.70 10.67
N ASP A 15 10.80 1.86 10.24
CA ASP A 15 10.72 3.04 11.08
C ASP A 15 9.41 3.03 11.89
N THR A 16 9.49 3.42 13.16
CA THR A 16 8.30 3.57 14.02
C THR A 16 7.39 4.69 13.53
N HIS A 17 7.93 5.71 12.84
CA HIS A 17 7.12 6.71 12.18
C HIS A 17 6.41 6.10 10.95
N GLY A 18 5.10 6.00 11.04
CA GLY A 18 4.26 5.38 10.00
C GLY A 18 4.28 3.85 9.96
N ALA A 19 5.02 3.18 10.86
CA ALA A 19 5.33 1.74 10.77
C ALA A 19 5.81 1.36 9.36
N GLU A 20 6.67 2.22 8.77
CA GLU A 20 7.06 2.16 7.37
C GLU A 20 8.34 1.33 7.19
N ALA A 21 8.31 0.33 6.30
CA ALA A 21 9.52 -0.36 5.86
C ALA A 21 10.39 0.62 5.06
N VAL A 22 11.58 0.96 5.57
CA VAL A 22 12.44 2.00 5.00
C VAL A 22 13.69 1.45 4.31
N SER A 23 14.06 0.19 4.57
CA SER A 23 15.14 -0.49 3.88
C SER A 23 14.87 -1.99 3.84
N LEU A 24 15.13 -2.59 2.70
CA LEU A 24 15.15 -4.05 2.53
C LEU A 24 16.34 -4.41 1.65
N LYS A 25 17.30 -5.12 2.23
CA LYS A 25 18.53 -5.51 1.56
C LYS A 25 18.62 -7.02 1.39
N ASN A 26 19.17 -7.45 0.24
CA ASN A 26 19.58 -8.84 0.05
C ASN A 26 20.95 -9.13 0.68
N THR A 27 21.43 -10.35 0.55
CA THR A 27 22.74 -10.80 1.10
C THR A 27 23.95 -10.08 0.50
N ALA A 28 23.83 -9.49 -0.67
CA ALA A 28 24.87 -8.66 -1.28
C ALA A 28 24.84 -7.20 -0.79
N GLY A 29 23.92 -6.84 0.14
CA GLY A 29 23.73 -5.49 0.63
C GLY A 29 23.00 -4.55 -0.34
N GLN A 30 22.45 -5.10 -1.43
CA GLN A 30 21.73 -4.32 -2.42
C GLN A 30 20.35 -3.92 -1.90
N GLU A 31 20.03 -2.64 -1.96
CA GLU A 31 18.74 -2.07 -1.55
C GLU A 31 17.66 -2.37 -2.57
N MET A 32 16.55 -2.92 -2.11
CA MET A 32 15.42 -3.34 -2.95
C MET A 32 14.25 -2.34 -2.89
N LEU A 33 14.15 -1.54 -1.80
CA LEU A 33 13.14 -0.49 -1.69
C LEU A 33 13.63 0.82 -2.27
N TRP A 34 12.70 1.63 -2.74
CA TRP A 34 12.93 3.02 -3.08
C TRP A 34 13.41 3.81 -1.82
N GLN A 35 14.42 4.66 -1.98
CA GLN A 35 15.07 5.33 -0.86
C GLN A 35 14.60 6.78 -0.66
N ALA A 36 13.34 7.03 -1.00
CA ALA A 36 12.58 8.24 -0.64
C ALA A 36 13.27 9.57 -1.00
N ASP A 37 13.94 9.64 -2.19
CA ASP A 37 14.49 10.88 -2.70
C ASP A 37 13.39 11.96 -2.78
N PRO A 38 13.45 13.04 -1.99
CA PRO A 38 12.37 14.03 -1.91
C PRO A 38 12.17 14.81 -3.22
N ALA A 39 13.14 14.77 -4.14
CA ALA A 39 13.00 15.37 -5.46
C ALA A 39 12.07 14.55 -6.38
N VAL A 40 11.77 13.29 -6.02
CA VAL A 40 10.91 12.38 -6.78
C VAL A 40 9.69 11.99 -5.94
N TRP A 41 9.91 11.24 -4.85
CA TRP A 41 8.85 10.84 -3.92
C TRP A 41 9.44 10.48 -2.54
N LYS A 42 8.98 11.16 -1.50
CA LYS A 42 9.58 11.19 -0.16
C LYS A 42 9.16 10.05 0.78
N ARG A 43 8.63 8.94 0.27
CA ARG A 43 8.21 7.77 1.06
C ARG A 43 8.81 6.50 0.49
N HIS A 44 8.80 5.41 1.29
CA HIS A 44 9.33 4.11 0.92
C HIS A 44 8.21 3.07 0.70
N ALA A 45 7.43 2.77 1.74
CA ALA A 45 6.40 1.75 1.75
C ALA A 45 5.27 2.08 2.75
N PRO A 46 4.59 3.22 2.61
CA PRO A 46 3.61 3.65 3.59
C PRO A 46 2.39 2.72 3.65
N ILE A 47 1.83 2.54 4.85
CA ILE A 47 0.52 1.93 5.04
C ILE A 47 -0.57 2.97 4.83
N LEU A 48 -1.73 2.53 4.30
CA LEU A 48 -2.87 3.39 4.00
C LEU A 48 -3.98 3.06 4.99
N PHE A 49 -4.25 3.98 5.94
CA PHE A 49 -5.29 3.80 6.98
C PHE A 49 -5.62 5.16 7.62
N PRO A 50 -6.91 5.44 7.92
CA PRO A 50 -8.09 4.60 7.79
C PRO A 50 -8.85 4.77 6.46
N TRP A 51 -8.22 5.26 5.41
CA TRP A 51 -8.73 5.28 4.04
C TRP A 51 -7.61 5.23 3.02
N THR A 52 -7.94 4.77 1.80
CA THR A 52 -7.05 4.78 0.64
C THR A 52 -7.38 5.93 -0.29
N GLY A 53 -6.39 6.47 -0.98
CA GLY A 53 -6.58 7.59 -1.91
C GLY A 53 -7.01 8.89 -1.26
N LYS A 54 -7.64 9.76 -2.04
CA LYS A 54 -8.18 11.06 -1.60
C LYS A 54 -9.63 10.95 -1.17
N LEU A 55 -10.03 11.84 -0.26
CA LEU A 55 -11.44 12.08 0.08
C LEU A 55 -12.00 13.21 -0.75
N THR A 56 -13.25 13.10 -1.13
CA THR A 56 -13.99 14.15 -1.84
C THR A 56 -14.06 15.40 -0.99
N GLY A 57 -13.64 16.54 -1.54
CA GLY A 57 -13.53 17.80 -0.80
C GLY A 57 -12.42 17.83 0.26
N GLY A 58 -11.56 16.82 0.34
CA GLY A 58 -10.45 16.77 1.31
C GLY A 58 -10.90 16.66 2.77
N ALA A 59 -12.11 16.18 3.02
CA ALA A 59 -12.69 16.06 4.36
C ALA A 59 -13.77 14.98 4.38
N PHE A 60 -14.21 14.59 5.58
CA PHE A 60 -15.40 13.79 5.78
C PHE A 60 -16.22 14.31 6.96
N THR A 61 -17.49 13.94 7.03
CA THR A 61 -18.39 14.25 8.13
C THR A 61 -18.79 12.99 8.88
N HIS A 62 -18.92 13.11 10.18
CA HIS A 62 -19.47 12.07 11.06
C HIS A 62 -20.27 12.73 12.17
N LYS A 63 -21.54 12.34 12.30
CA LYS A 63 -22.49 12.91 13.30
C LYS A 63 -22.50 14.44 13.29
N GLY A 64 -22.48 15.04 12.09
CA GLY A 64 -22.55 16.49 11.90
C GLY A 64 -21.24 17.25 12.13
N LYS A 65 -20.16 16.58 12.52
CA LYS A 65 -18.82 17.18 12.68
C LYS A 65 -17.97 16.88 11.46
N THR A 66 -17.21 17.87 10.97
CA THR A 66 -16.28 17.72 9.85
C THR A 66 -14.88 17.44 10.37
N TYR A 67 -14.20 16.47 9.72
CA TYR A 67 -12.83 16.06 9.99
C TYR A 67 -11.97 16.25 8.73
N PRO A 68 -10.72 16.72 8.85
CA PRO A 68 -9.82 16.86 7.72
C PRO A 68 -9.42 15.49 7.17
N GLY A 69 -9.35 15.37 5.86
CA GLY A 69 -8.99 14.14 5.16
C GLY A 69 -7.85 14.35 4.18
N GLY A 70 -6.63 14.08 4.60
CA GLY A 70 -5.47 14.01 3.70
C GLY A 70 -5.53 12.78 2.79
N GLN A 71 -4.61 12.69 1.83
CA GLN A 71 -4.49 11.50 0.98
C GLN A 71 -3.99 10.30 1.79
N HIS A 72 -4.63 9.13 1.66
CA HIS A 72 -4.24 7.84 2.24
C HIS A 72 -4.32 7.76 3.77
N GLY A 73 -5.20 8.51 4.40
CA GLY A 73 -5.32 8.52 5.86
C GLY A 73 -4.14 9.20 6.54
N PHE A 74 -3.91 8.82 7.79
CA PHE A 74 -2.89 9.47 8.62
C PHE A 74 -1.94 8.50 9.35
N ALA A 75 -2.20 7.19 9.33
CA ALA A 75 -1.37 6.23 10.05
C ALA A 75 0.11 6.29 9.63
N ARG A 76 0.36 6.61 8.37
CA ARG A 76 1.71 6.80 7.80
C ARG A 76 2.42 8.09 8.25
N ASP A 77 1.75 8.98 8.94
CA ASP A 77 2.24 10.32 9.34
C ASP A 77 2.35 10.47 10.87
N VAL A 78 2.26 9.38 11.60
CA VAL A 78 2.30 9.37 13.07
C VAL A 78 3.24 8.30 13.60
N GLU A 79 3.66 8.47 14.84
CA GLU A 79 4.50 7.50 15.52
C GLU A 79 3.69 6.28 15.97
N HIS A 80 4.20 5.08 15.71
CA HIS A 80 3.67 3.82 16.20
C HIS A 80 4.54 3.30 17.34
N THR A 81 3.93 2.68 18.32
CA THR A 81 4.64 2.06 19.43
C THR A 81 5.28 0.75 18.97
N LEU A 82 6.58 0.61 19.11
CA LEU A 82 7.28 -0.66 18.90
C LEU A 82 6.93 -1.63 20.03
N LEU A 83 6.26 -2.73 19.72
CA LEU A 83 5.89 -3.77 20.67
C LEU A 83 6.99 -4.83 20.82
N CYS A 84 7.58 -5.25 19.69
CA CYS A 84 8.74 -6.14 19.69
C CYS A 84 9.52 -6.03 18.37
N ALA A 85 10.81 -6.34 18.45
CA ALA A 85 11.70 -6.64 17.33
C ALA A 85 12.59 -7.79 17.76
N ASP A 86 12.20 -9.02 17.41
CA ASP A 86 12.87 -10.24 17.87
C ASP A 86 12.86 -11.32 16.78
N GLY A 87 13.98 -12.01 16.62
CA GLY A 87 14.16 -13.04 15.62
C GLY A 87 13.88 -12.50 14.20
N ASP A 88 12.85 -13.01 13.57
CA ASP A 88 12.40 -12.68 12.21
C ASP A 88 11.19 -11.72 12.17
N THR A 89 10.78 -11.17 13.33
CA THR A 89 9.51 -10.45 13.48
C THR A 89 9.69 -9.06 14.10
N ILE A 90 9.05 -8.04 13.49
CA ILE A 90 8.82 -6.71 14.06
C ILE A 90 7.31 -6.51 14.20
N ARG A 91 6.87 -6.01 15.36
CA ARG A 91 5.47 -5.64 15.58
C ARG A 91 5.37 -4.23 16.13
N LEU A 92 4.52 -3.41 15.49
CA LEU A 92 4.23 -2.05 15.88
C LEU A 92 2.72 -1.86 16.05
N GLU A 93 2.33 -0.87 16.85
CA GLU A 93 0.93 -0.60 17.14
C GLU A 93 0.64 0.91 17.12
N LEU A 94 -0.48 1.28 16.51
CA LEU A 94 -1.11 2.58 16.63
C LEU A 94 -2.49 2.41 17.25
N ARG A 95 -2.77 3.16 18.32
CA ARG A 95 -4.09 3.23 18.96
C ARG A 95 -4.71 4.60 18.77
N SER A 96 -6.03 4.63 18.64
CA SER A 96 -6.78 5.87 18.83
C SER A 96 -6.57 6.40 20.25
N ASP A 97 -6.52 7.71 20.37
CA ASP A 97 -6.56 8.44 21.63
C ASP A 97 -7.57 9.60 21.53
N GLU A 98 -7.84 10.27 22.63
CA GLU A 98 -8.81 11.37 22.67
C GLU A 98 -8.47 12.48 21.66
N LYS A 99 -7.18 12.75 21.44
CA LYS A 99 -6.74 13.76 20.48
C LYS A 99 -7.00 13.31 19.04
N SER A 100 -6.61 12.11 18.67
CA SER A 100 -6.83 11.57 17.32
C SER A 100 -8.32 11.46 17.00
N LYS A 101 -9.16 11.05 17.98
CA LYS A 101 -10.61 11.02 17.83
C LYS A 101 -11.22 12.42 17.68
N ALA A 102 -10.71 13.40 18.39
CA ALA A 102 -11.20 14.78 18.30
C ALA A 102 -10.82 15.49 17.01
N GLU A 103 -9.61 15.23 16.49
CA GLU A 103 -9.00 16.04 15.43
C GLU A 103 -8.92 15.33 14.06
N ARG A 104 -8.93 13.98 14.02
CA ARG A 104 -8.60 13.23 12.79
C ARG A 104 -9.63 12.18 12.40
N PHE A 105 -9.97 11.26 13.33
CA PHE A 105 -10.80 10.11 13.01
C PHE A 105 -11.57 9.67 14.27
N PRO A 106 -12.90 9.86 14.36
CA PRO A 106 -13.67 9.82 15.62
C PRO A 106 -14.01 8.41 16.12
N PHE A 107 -13.27 7.40 15.66
CA PHE A 107 -13.51 6.01 16.01
C PHE A 107 -12.40 5.46 16.90
N ASP A 108 -12.77 4.54 17.79
CA ASP A 108 -11.80 3.73 18.51
C ASP A 108 -11.22 2.68 17.58
N PHE A 109 -9.89 2.51 17.61
CA PHE A 109 -9.21 1.46 16.84
C PHE A 109 -7.87 1.08 17.48
N VAL A 110 -7.45 -0.13 17.19
CA VAL A 110 -6.08 -0.59 17.34
C VAL A 110 -5.61 -1.09 15.98
N LEU A 111 -4.60 -0.47 15.40
CA LEU A 111 -3.93 -0.93 14.20
C LEU A 111 -2.59 -1.54 14.59
N THR A 112 -2.40 -2.83 14.32
CA THR A 112 -1.13 -3.52 14.50
C THR A 112 -0.51 -3.78 13.13
N SER A 113 0.77 -3.40 12.97
CA SER A 113 1.59 -3.68 11.81
C SER A 113 2.66 -4.71 12.19
N THR A 114 2.63 -5.88 11.56
CA THR A 114 3.55 -6.97 11.83
C THR A 114 4.33 -7.32 10.56
N PHE A 115 5.64 -7.25 10.64
CA PHE A 115 6.56 -7.72 9.59
C PHE A 115 7.21 -9.02 10.03
N ARG A 116 7.22 -10.02 9.14
CA ARG A 116 7.91 -11.29 9.36
C ARG A 116 8.71 -11.68 8.12
N LEU A 117 9.94 -12.15 8.34
CA LEU A 117 10.79 -12.67 7.29
C LEU A 117 10.67 -14.20 7.22
N GLU A 118 10.38 -14.73 6.04
CA GLU A 118 10.37 -16.16 5.78
C GLU A 118 11.11 -16.47 4.47
N GLY A 119 12.29 -17.03 4.55
CA GLY A 119 13.14 -17.19 3.37
C GLY A 119 13.38 -15.87 2.67
N ARG A 120 13.00 -15.77 1.41
CA ARG A 120 13.09 -14.53 0.59
C ARG A 120 11.81 -13.72 0.57
N THR A 121 10.88 -13.99 1.48
CA THR A 121 9.57 -13.34 1.53
C THR A 121 9.46 -12.45 2.77
N VAL A 122 8.97 -11.25 2.58
CA VAL A 122 8.48 -10.36 3.64
C VAL A 122 6.97 -10.51 3.71
N HIS A 123 6.46 -10.91 4.86
CA HIS A 123 5.04 -10.87 5.18
C HIS A 123 4.76 -9.61 6.00
N HIS A 124 3.96 -8.71 5.45
CA HIS A 124 3.50 -7.52 6.15
C HIS A 124 2.01 -7.68 6.46
N THR A 125 1.68 -7.96 7.71
CA THR A 125 0.31 -8.13 8.19
C THR A 125 -0.18 -6.85 8.87
N LEU A 126 -1.35 -6.39 8.46
CA LEU A 126 -2.09 -5.30 9.11
C LEU A 126 -3.32 -5.89 9.78
N THR A 127 -3.41 -5.73 11.10
CA THR A 127 -4.54 -6.16 11.91
C THR A 127 -5.25 -4.94 12.48
N VAL A 128 -6.55 -4.82 12.26
CA VAL A 128 -7.39 -3.74 12.77
C VAL A 128 -8.38 -4.32 13.77
N THR A 129 -8.38 -3.81 14.98
CA THR A 129 -9.33 -4.20 16.02
C THR A 129 -10.19 -3.01 16.43
N ASN A 130 -11.49 -3.20 16.50
CA ASN A 130 -12.38 -2.30 17.21
C ASN A 130 -12.41 -2.74 18.68
N PRO A 131 -11.92 -1.95 19.65
CA PRO A 131 -11.91 -2.36 21.06
C PRO A 131 -13.28 -2.78 21.58
N ALA A 132 -13.32 -3.69 22.56
CA ALA A 132 -14.58 -4.21 23.08
C ALA A 132 -15.43 -3.16 23.84
N ASP A 133 -14.78 -2.11 24.32
CA ASP A 133 -15.39 -0.95 24.99
C ASP A 133 -15.66 0.24 24.05
N ALA A 134 -15.45 0.07 22.74
CA ALA A 134 -15.73 1.09 21.75
C ALA A 134 -17.23 1.46 21.72
N ALA A 135 -17.50 2.74 21.50
CA ALA A 135 -18.86 3.27 21.53
C ALA A 135 -19.68 2.93 20.27
N GLU A 136 -19.02 2.61 19.16
CA GLU A 136 -19.67 2.39 17.87
C GLU A 136 -18.87 1.46 16.95
N GLU A 137 -19.48 1.08 15.84
CA GLU A 137 -18.83 0.29 14.79
C GLU A 137 -17.69 1.10 14.14
N LEU A 138 -16.58 0.42 13.89
CA LEU A 138 -15.42 0.96 13.17
C LEU A 138 -15.54 0.62 11.68
N GLN A 139 -15.78 1.64 10.87
CA GLN A 139 -15.71 1.55 9.41
C GLN A 139 -14.39 2.15 8.94
N PHE A 140 -13.63 1.43 8.12
CA PHE A 140 -12.32 1.90 7.64
C PHE A 140 -12.00 1.39 6.23
N GLY A 141 -11.05 2.08 5.58
CA GLY A 141 -10.34 1.63 4.39
C GLY A 141 -8.89 1.34 4.71
N ILE A 142 -8.26 0.42 3.97
CA ILE A 142 -6.88 0.01 4.21
C ILE A 142 -6.20 -0.47 2.93
N GLY A 143 -4.88 -0.31 2.86
CA GLY A 143 -4.06 -0.76 1.74
C GLY A 143 -2.58 -0.63 2.00
N TYR A 144 -1.80 -1.17 1.08
CA TYR A 144 -0.33 -1.13 1.06
C TYR A 144 0.15 -0.28 -0.10
N HIS A 145 1.33 0.33 0.05
CA HIS A 145 1.92 1.18 -0.97
C HIS A 145 3.46 1.04 -1.05
N PRO A 146 3.99 -0.19 -1.13
CA PRO A 146 5.43 -0.39 -1.20
C PRO A 146 5.98 0.09 -2.54
N ALA A 147 7.13 0.79 -2.50
CA ALA A 147 7.87 1.21 -3.67
C ALA A 147 9.17 0.41 -3.82
N PHE A 148 9.34 -0.21 -4.95
CA PHE A 148 10.50 -1.03 -5.29
C PHE A 148 11.43 -0.26 -6.21
N ARG A 149 12.71 -0.22 -5.87
CA ARG A 149 13.74 0.46 -6.66
C ARG A 149 13.84 -0.13 -8.07
N ILE A 150 13.90 0.72 -9.08
CA ILE A 150 14.17 0.39 -10.48
C ILE A 150 15.24 1.36 -10.99
N PRO A 151 16.23 0.87 -11.75
CA PRO A 151 16.57 -0.53 -11.99
C PRO A 151 17.14 -1.24 -10.73
N PHE A 152 17.17 -2.56 -10.74
CA PHE A 152 17.74 -3.34 -9.65
C PHE A 152 19.25 -3.17 -9.52
N ASP A 153 19.93 -2.84 -10.62
CA ASP A 153 21.37 -2.60 -10.68
C ASP A 153 21.72 -1.43 -11.63
N ASP A 154 23.01 -1.18 -11.84
CA ASP A 154 23.48 -0.07 -12.66
C ASP A 154 23.68 -0.46 -14.16
N LYS A 155 23.30 -1.69 -14.55
CA LYS A 155 23.47 -2.18 -15.94
C LYS A 155 22.19 -2.08 -16.76
N HIS A 156 21.05 -2.07 -16.07
CA HIS A 156 19.73 -2.08 -16.69
C HIS A 156 19.08 -0.69 -16.66
N THR A 157 18.10 -0.50 -17.52
CA THR A 157 17.30 0.72 -17.66
C THR A 157 15.81 0.40 -17.45
N THR A 158 14.95 1.39 -17.40
CA THR A 158 13.50 1.22 -17.25
C THR A 158 12.93 0.18 -18.22
N THR A 159 13.34 0.23 -19.48
CA THR A 159 12.78 -0.62 -20.54
C THR A 159 13.19 -2.09 -20.45
N ASP A 160 14.13 -2.43 -19.58
CA ASP A 160 14.55 -3.81 -19.33
C ASP A 160 13.62 -4.52 -18.34
N TYR A 161 12.59 -3.84 -17.84
CA TYR A 161 11.63 -4.36 -16.87
C TYR A 161 10.23 -4.49 -17.46
N GLU A 162 9.44 -5.37 -16.84
CA GLU A 162 8.00 -5.51 -17.10
C GLU A 162 7.25 -5.93 -15.84
N PHE A 163 6.02 -5.47 -15.67
CA PHE A 163 5.09 -6.12 -14.75
C PHE A 163 4.61 -7.44 -15.35
N ARG A 164 4.49 -8.46 -14.52
CA ARG A 164 4.05 -9.79 -14.97
C ARG A 164 3.01 -10.36 -14.00
N PHE A 165 1.90 -10.82 -14.57
CA PHE A 165 0.87 -11.59 -13.88
C PHE A 165 1.18 -13.08 -13.96
N ASP A 166 0.70 -13.91 -13.03
CA ASP A 166 0.87 -15.37 -13.08
C ASP A 166 -0.02 -16.03 -14.15
N GLN A 167 -1.02 -15.31 -14.69
CA GLN A 167 -1.85 -15.72 -15.81
C GLN A 167 -2.27 -14.52 -16.66
N PRO A 168 -2.75 -14.74 -17.93
CA PRO A 168 -3.26 -13.63 -18.74
C PRO A 168 -4.44 -12.91 -18.08
N GLU A 169 -4.39 -11.57 -18.08
CA GLU A 169 -5.35 -10.69 -17.42
C GLU A 169 -6.03 -9.72 -18.37
N SER A 170 -7.22 -9.31 -17.99
CA SER A 170 -7.96 -8.20 -18.58
C SER A 170 -8.54 -7.36 -17.45
N PRO A 171 -7.70 -6.64 -16.68
CA PRO A 171 -8.16 -5.89 -15.53
C PRO A 171 -9.05 -4.73 -15.95
N MET A 172 -10.14 -4.52 -15.21
CA MET A 172 -10.91 -3.30 -15.33
C MET A 172 -10.15 -2.16 -14.65
N ILE A 173 -9.79 -1.14 -15.44
CA ILE A 173 -9.12 0.06 -14.93
C ILE A 173 -10.17 1.05 -14.48
N LEU A 174 -10.14 1.42 -13.20
CA LEU A 174 -10.99 2.47 -12.62
C LEU A 174 -10.29 3.82 -12.81
N ASP A 175 -11.00 4.77 -13.44
CA ASP A 175 -10.43 6.08 -13.74
C ASP A 175 -10.52 7.03 -12.55
N ALA A 176 -9.39 7.62 -12.16
CA ALA A 176 -9.29 8.63 -11.11
C ALA A 176 -8.49 9.87 -11.55
N TYR A 177 -8.14 9.97 -12.84
CA TYR A 177 -7.38 11.09 -13.39
C TYR A 177 -8.28 12.31 -13.66
N PRO A 178 -7.79 13.56 -13.47
CA PRO A 178 -6.46 13.95 -12.97
C PRO A 178 -6.41 14.17 -11.46
N ASN A 179 -7.50 14.07 -10.73
CA ASN A 179 -7.61 14.57 -9.36
C ASN A 179 -7.37 13.49 -8.28
N GLY A 180 -7.24 12.22 -8.67
CA GLY A 180 -7.13 11.08 -7.73
C GLY A 180 -8.46 10.75 -7.04
N LEU A 181 -9.59 11.22 -7.58
CA LEU A 181 -10.96 10.85 -7.20
C LEU A 181 -11.59 10.04 -8.33
N LEU A 182 -12.30 8.98 -8.01
CA LEU A 182 -12.98 8.16 -9.02
C LEU A 182 -13.95 9.00 -9.83
N THR A 183 -13.84 8.91 -11.16
CA THR A 183 -14.70 9.64 -12.09
C THR A 183 -16.00 8.92 -12.43
N GLY A 184 -16.15 7.66 -11.97
CA GLY A 184 -17.22 6.75 -12.37
C GLY A 184 -16.98 6.10 -13.73
N LYS A 185 -15.91 6.45 -14.44
CA LYS A 185 -15.51 5.80 -15.69
C LYS A 185 -14.61 4.61 -15.41
N CYS A 186 -14.70 3.59 -16.25
CA CYS A 186 -13.80 2.44 -16.25
C CYS A 186 -13.58 1.92 -17.67
N GLY A 187 -12.57 1.11 -17.86
CA GLY A 187 -12.26 0.53 -19.17
C GLY A 187 -11.20 -0.56 -19.09
N TYR A 188 -10.87 -1.13 -20.22
CA TYR A 188 -9.87 -2.17 -20.36
C TYR A 188 -8.73 -1.66 -21.23
N ARG A 189 -7.57 -1.38 -20.59
CA ARG A 189 -6.36 -0.99 -21.31
C ARG A 189 -5.61 -2.20 -21.84
N TRP A 190 -5.52 -3.25 -21.03
CA TRP A 190 -4.89 -4.52 -21.37
C TRP A 190 -5.95 -5.60 -21.50
N LYS A 191 -5.83 -6.46 -22.54
CA LYS A 191 -6.81 -7.51 -22.83
C LYS A 191 -6.09 -8.81 -23.10
N ASN A 192 -6.25 -9.76 -22.18
CA ASN A 192 -5.61 -11.07 -22.22
C ASN A 192 -4.07 -10.96 -22.26
N GLU A 193 -3.52 -10.00 -21.49
CA GLU A 193 -2.09 -9.76 -21.40
C GLU A 193 -1.52 -10.40 -20.14
N GLN A 194 -0.38 -11.05 -20.24
CA GLN A 194 0.32 -11.60 -19.08
C GLN A 194 1.44 -10.67 -18.60
N SER A 195 1.90 -9.75 -19.42
CA SER A 195 2.90 -8.76 -19.04
C SER A 195 2.56 -7.36 -19.53
N ILE A 196 3.06 -6.37 -18.79
CA ILE A 196 2.98 -4.95 -19.12
C ILE A 196 4.40 -4.41 -19.16
N PRO A 197 4.96 -4.09 -20.33
CA PRO A 197 6.29 -3.50 -20.42
C PRO A 197 6.38 -2.20 -19.63
N LEU A 198 7.44 -2.04 -18.84
CA LEU A 198 7.72 -0.79 -18.17
C LEU A 198 8.34 0.19 -19.16
N THR A 199 7.80 1.39 -19.24
CA THR A 199 8.33 2.52 -20.02
C THR A 199 8.30 3.78 -19.16
N ASP A 200 9.14 4.76 -19.52
CA ASP A 200 9.20 6.04 -18.78
C ASP A 200 7.89 6.86 -18.88
N ASP A 201 7.03 6.54 -19.86
CA ASP A 201 5.76 7.24 -20.10
C ASP A 201 4.55 6.49 -19.51
N LEU A 202 4.77 5.27 -18.95
CA LEU A 202 3.66 4.43 -18.51
C LEU A 202 2.73 5.14 -17.50
N PHE A 203 3.31 5.95 -16.61
CA PHE A 203 2.61 6.61 -15.51
C PHE A 203 2.37 8.12 -15.74
N GLU A 204 2.39 8.60 -16.99
CA GLU A 204 2.14 10.03 -17.29
C GLU A 204 0.76 10.52 -16.82
N ASN A 205 -0.23 9.63 -16.80
CA ASN A 205 -1.59 9.90 -16.33
C ASN A 205 -1.86 9.25 -14.96
N ASP A 206 -0.85 9.27 -14.05
CA ASP A 206 -0.97 8.72 -12.70
C ASP A 206 -1.03 7.17 -12.68
N SER A 207 -1.66 6.58 -11.66
CA SER A 207 -1.71 5.16 -11.39
C SER A 207 -2.74 4.42 -12.25
N PHE A 208 -2.57 3.10 -12.33
CA PHE A 208 -3.61 2.21 -12.85
C PHE A 208 -4.28 1.47 -11.70
N CYS A 209 -5.49 1.83 -11.36
CA CYS A 209 -6.31 1.12 -10.38
C CYS A 209 -7.01 -0.05 -11.06
N MET A 210 -6.49 -1.24 -10.89
CA MET A 210 -6.98 -2.48 -11.46
C MET A 210 -7.98 -3.15 -10.53
N ALA A 211 -9.17 -3.48 -11.04
CA ALA A 211 -10.19 -4.27 -10.34
C ALA A 211 -10.40 -5.62 -11.05
N GLY A 212 -10.78 -6.64 -10.28
CA GLY A 212 -11.16 -7.94 -10.82
C GLY A 212 -10.01 -8.79 -11.32
N LEU A 213 -8.81 -8.65 -10.77
CA LEU A 213 -7.69 -9.55 -11.05
C LEU A 213 -8.03 -10.98 -10.64
N ARG A 214 -7.72 -11.94 -11.51
CA ARG A 214 -7.81 -13.38 -11.27
C ARG A 214 -6.46 -13.97 -10.88
N SER A 215 -5.38 -13.26 -11.20
CA SER A 215 -4.00 -13.59 -10.84
C SER A 215 -3.82 -13.58 -9.34
N ARG A 216 -3.07 -14.56 -8.85
CA ARG A 216 -2.65 -14.61 -7.45
C ARG A 216 -1.46 -13.73 -7.19
N THR A 217 -0.63 -13.51 -8.22
CA THR A 217 0.59 -12.71 -8.10
C THR A 217 0.70 -11.67 -9.21
N LEU A 218 1.28 -10.53 -8.84
CA LEU A 218 1.76 -9.49 -9.74
C LEU A 218 3.18 -9.12 -9.29
N GLY A 219 4.13 -9.17 -10.21
CA GLY A 219 5.52 -8.83 -9.93
C GLY A 219 6.09 -7.86 -10.94
N ILE A 220 7.21 -7.22 -10.58
CA ILE A 220 8.10 -6.50 -11.51
C ILE A 220 9.34 -7.35 -11.76
N TYR A 221 9.66 -7.60 -13.00
CA TYR A 221 10.73 -8.51 -13.44
C TYR A 221 11.71 -7.84 -14.39
N GLU A 222 12.97 -8.16 -14.22
CA GLU A 222 14.05 -7.90 -15.17
C GLU A 222 13.98 -8.97 -16.26
N LYS A 223 13.83 -8.54 -17.52
CA LYS A 223 13.43 -9.43 -18.63
C LYS A 223 14.46 -10.50 -18.99
N ASP A 224 15.74 -10.14 -18.97
CA ASP A 224 16.83 -11.03 -19.42
C ASP A 224 17.29 -12.01 -18.34
N THR A 225 17.24 -11.60 -17.05
CA THR A 225 17.69 -12.43 -15.92
C THR A 225 16.56 -13.18 -15.24
N GLY A 226 15.32 -12.71 -15.40
CA GLY A 226 14.16 -13.22 -14.67
C GLY A 226 14.14 -12.88 -13.17
N LYS A 227 15.07 -12.04 -12.68
CA LYS A 227 15.00 -11.51 -11.34
C LYS A 227 13.73 -10.70 -11.15
N GLY A 228 13.10 -10.82 -9.99
CA GLY A 228 11.83 -10.15 -9.76
C GLY A 228 11.49 -9.87 -8.30
N ILE A 229 10.54 -8.98 -8.13
CA ILE A 229 9.89 -8.71 -6.86
C ILE A 229 8.40 -9.00 -7.08
N VAL A 230 7.85 -9.95 -6.33
CA VAL A 230 6.55 -10.54 -6.57
C VAL A 230 5.64 -10.35 -5.37
N CYS A 231 4.55 -9.63 -5.57
CA CYS A 231 3.50 -9.42 -4.57
C CYS A 231 2.38 -10.46 -4.73
N ASN A 232 1.95 -11.08 -3.64
CA ASN A 232 0.71 -11.85 -3.62
C ASN A 232 -0.46 -10.86 -3.57
N VAL A 233 -1.24 -10.82 -4.65
CA VAL A 233 -2.39 -9.91 -4.81
C VAL A 233 -3.73 -10.64 -4.69
N GLN A 234 -3.71 -11.93 -4.37
CA GLN A 234 -4.91 -12.73 -4.21
C GLN A 234 -5.75 -12.24 -3.02
N GLY A 235 -7.05 -12.06 -3.25
CA GLY A 235 -7.99 -11.61 -2.21
C GLY A 235 -8.09 -10.10 -2.06
N TYR A 236 -7.27 -9.33 -2.77
CA TYR A 236 -7.41 -7.88 -2.83
C TYR A 236 -8.38 -7.50 -3.95
N PRO A 237 -9.45 -6.75 -3.64
CA PRO A 237 -10.40 -6.31 -4.66
C PRO A 237 -9.79 -5.32 -5.67
N TYR A 238 -8.75 -4.61 -5.24
CA TYR A 238 -8.06 -3.61 -6.06
C TYR A 238 -6.56 -3.76 -5.94
N THR A 239 -5.85 -3.62 -7.05
CA THR A 239 -4.38 -3.56 -7.08
C THR A 239 -3.97 -2.42 -8.00
N LEU A 240 -3.18 -1.50 -7.46
CA LEU A 240 -2.66 -0.40 -8.25
C LEU A 240 -1.21 -0.66 -8.64
N ILE A 241 -0.83 -0.19 -9.81
CA ILE A 241 0.56 0.02 -10.18
C ILE A 241 0.79 1.52 -10.40
N TRP A 242 1.91 2.01 -9.89
CA TRP A 242 2.22 3.42 -9.95
C TRP A 242 3.72 3.69 -9.90
N SER A 243 4.11 4.84 -10.42
CA SER A 243 5.38 5.52 -10.14
C SER A 243 5.17 7.03 -10.19
N ALA A 244 6.05 7.79 -9.54
CA ALA A 244 6.08 9.22 -9.71
C ALA A 244 6.42 9.58 -11.18
N PRO A 245 5.90 10.71 -11.73
CA PRO A 245 6.11 11.10 -13.12
C PRO A 245 7.52 11.64 -13.39
N ALA A 246 8.54 10.94 -12.89
CA ALA A 246 9.95 11.24 -13.11
C ALA A 246 10.51 10.37 -14.27
N LYS A 247 11.37 10.95 -15.06
CA LYS A 247 12.05 10.25 -16.18
C LYS A 247 13.57 10.31 -15.97
N PRO A 248 14.25 9.15 -16.00
CA PRO A 248 13.70 7.80 -16.12
C PRO A 248 12.91 7.38 -14.86
N VAL A 249 12.07 6.36 -14.98
CA VAL A 249 11.39 5.74 -13.84
C VAL A 249 12.44 5.18 -12.89
N ARG A 250 12.34 5.53 -11.58
CA ARG A 250 13.34 5.15 -10.57
C ARG A 250 12.81 4.16 -9.54
N PHE A 251 11.52 3.96 -9.51
CA PHE A 251 10.84 2.96 -8.68
C PHE A 251 9.48 2.61 -9.29
N VAL A 252 8.90 1.52 -8.85
CA VAL A 252 7.50 1.19 -9.12
C VAL A 252 6.82 0.76 -7.84
N CYS A 253 5.53 1.07 -7.70
CA CYS A 253 4.68 0.55 -6.64
C CYS A 253 3.78 -0.56 -7.19
N ILE A 254 3.56 -1.59 -6.36
CA ILE A 254 2.49 -2.58 -6.51
C ILE A 254 1.67 -2.50 -5.24
N GLU A 255 0.44 -2.01 -5.35
CA GLU A 255 -0.35 -1.52 -4.22
C GLU A 255 -1.67 -2.29 -4.08
N PRO A 256 -1.70 -3.40 -3.32
CA PRO A 256 -2.95 -4.07 -3.01
C PRO A 256 -3.78 -3.28 -2.00
N TRP A 257 -5.03 -2.97 -2.36
CA TRP A 257 -5.97 -2.18 -1.55
C TRP A 257 -7.27 -2.94 -1.30
N HIS A 258 -7.86 -2.73 -0.11
CA HIS A 258 -9.20 -3.23 0.23
C HIS A 258 -10.29 -2.17 0.14
N SER A 259 -9.94 -0.93 -0.21
CA SER A 259 -10.89 0.16 -0.40
C SER A 259 -10.43 1.05 -1.55
N LEU A 260 -11.28 1.98 -1.94
CA LEU A 260 -11.05 2.92 -3.05
C LEU A 260 -10.95 4.36 -2.54
N PRO A 261 -10.35 5.27 -3.35
CA PRO A 261 -10.49 6.70 -3.12
C PRO A 261 -11.96 7.13 -3.21
N GLY A 262 -12.27 8.34 -2.76
CA GLY A 262 -13.58 8.93 -2.95
C GLY A 262 -13.90 9.09 -4.43
N ALA A 263 -15.19 9.02 -4.77
CA ALA A 263 -15.67 9.38 -6.09
C ALA A 263 -16.00 10.90 -6.15
N GLN A 264 -15.92 11.49 -7.33
CA GLN A 264 -16.24 12.90 -7.52
C GLN A 264 -17.68 13.26 -7.07
N THR A 265 -18.56 12.27 -7.04
CA THR A 265 -19.99 12.40 -6.67
C THR A 265 -20.28 11.96 -5.23
N ASP A 266 -19.27 11.49 -4.47
CA ASP A 266 -19.50 11.05 -3.10
C ASP A 266 -19.95 12.20 -2.20
N THR A 267 -20.82 11.87 -1.25
CA THR A 267 -21.06 12.72 -0.10
C THR A 267 -19.85 12.66 0.83
N GLN A 268 -19.75 13.64 1.73
CA GLN A 268 -18.69 13.61 2.74
C GLN A 268 -19.05 12.76 3.96
N GLU A 269 -20.26 12.22 4.04
CA GLU A 269 -20.70 11.43 5.19
C GLU A 269 -19.95 10.08 5.27
N TRP A 270 -19.26 9.87 6.39
CA TRP A 270 -18.38 8.71 6.55
C TRP A 270 -19.11 7.38 6.42
N SER A 271 -20.30 7.27 7.01
CA SER A 271 -21.12 6.06 6.95
C SER A 271 -21.57 5.64 5.54
N GLN A 272 -21.48 6.54 4.58
CA GLN A 272 -21.88 6.28 3.17
C GLN A 272 -20.69 5.87 2.29
N ARG A 273 -19.47 5.88 2.82
CA ARG A 273 -18.29 5.49 2.07
C ARG A 273 -18.17 3.97 1.92
N ALA A 274 -17.67 3.54 0.76
CA ALA A 274 -17.20 2.17 0.61
C ALA A 274 -16.00 1.92 1.55
N ALA A 275 -16.09 0.87 2.33
CA ALA A 275 -15.09 0.48 3.32
C ALA A 275 -14.45 -0.88 2.97
N ALA A 276 -13.28 -1.16 3.56
CA ALA A 276 -12.68 -2.50 3.56
C ALA A 276 -13.47 -3.43 4.48
N ALA A 277 -13.84 -2.92 5.65
CA ALA A 277 -14.63 -3.62 6.65
C ALA A 277 -15.37 -2.65 7.56
N CYS A 278 -16.42 -3.17 8.22
CA CYS A 278 -17.10 -2.57 9.35
C CYS A 278 -17.00 -3.56 10.51
N LEU A 279 -16.45 -3.13 11.65
CA LEU A 279 -16.20 -3.99 12.80
C LEU A 279 -17.07 -3.53 13.98
N ALA A 280 -17.92 -4.40 14.49
CA ALA A 280 -18.57 -4.17 15.77
C ALA A 280 -17.52 -4.15 16.91
N PRO A 281 -17.82 -3.53 18.07
CA PRO A 281 -16.94 -3.58 19.23
C PRO A 281 -16.49 -5.00 19.58
N GLY A 282 -15.20 -5.18 19.82
CA GLY A 282 -14.54 -6.46 20.09
C GLY A 282 -14.15 -7.27 18.85
N GLN A 283 -14.51 -6.84 17.65
CA GLN A 283 -14.14 -7.55 16.42
C GLN A 283 -12.76 -7.13 15.89
N THR A 284 -12.13 -8.05 15.18
CA THR A 284 -10.83 -7.89 14.55
C THR A 284 -10.90 -8.30 13.08
N TRP A 285 -10.18 -7.60 12.23
CA TRP A 285 -9.98 -7.89 10.80
C TRP A 285 -8.48 -7.84 10.47
N GLU A 286 -8.06 -8.67 9.51
CA GLU A 286 -6.65 -8.81 9.17
C GLU A 286 -6.44 -8.98 7.66
N THR A 287 -5.31 -8.47 7.17
CA THR A 287 -4.81 -8.72 5.81
C THR A 287 -3.30 -8.81 5.81
N THR A 288 -2.73 -9.58 4.87
CA THR A 288 -1.28 -9.78 4.75
C THR A 288 -0.85 -9.58 3.31
N LEU A 289 0.08 -8.65 3.08
CA LEU A 289 0.83 -8.57 1.83
C LEU A 289 2.10 -9.41 1.97
N SER A 290 2.22 -10.44 1.14
CA SER A 290 3.44 -11.25 1.01
C SER A 290 4.21 -10.80 -0.23
N THR A 291 5.44 -10.36 -0.05
CA THR A 291 6.32 -9.91 -1.13
C THR A 291 7.57 -10.78 -1.17
N THR A 292 7.78 -11.51 -2.27
CA THR A 292 8.93 -12.40 -2.49
C THR A 292 9.95 -11.73 -3.40
N PHE A 293 11.21 -11.82 -3.01
CA PHE A 293 12.35 -11.26 -3.74
C PHE A 293 13.09 -12.39 -4.44
N GLU A 294 12.74 -12.62 -5.72
CA GLU A 294 13.36 -13.65 -6.57
C GLU A 294 14.73 -13.19 -7.06
N ARG A 295 15.62 -14.17 -7.32
CA ARG A 295 17.02 -13.90 -7.72
C ARG A 295 17.14 -13.25 -9.08
#